data_ea8c5cec6ab2db92e20043ca1d7e5100
#
_entry.id   ea8c5cec6ab2db92e20043ca1d7e5100
#
_cell.length_a   1.000
_cell.length_b   1.000
_cell.length_c   1.000
_cell.angle_alpha   90.00
_cell.angle_beta   90.00
_cell.angle_gamma   90.00
#
_symmetry.space_group_name_H-M   'P 1'
#
loop_
_entity.id
_entity.type
_entity.pdbx_description
1 polymer ?
#
loop_
_entity_poly.entity_id
_entity_poly.type
_entity_poly.pdbx_seq_one_letter_code
_entity_poly.pdbx_strand_id
1 'polypeptide(L)'
;CVFLPDIVVDAELPAQMNAAKRQQFRWAKGSIQCAIKLLSDITLKRRVAIEAKIQAFIQLTRHIVYPLMLIQFLALPVLLASEINLYVVSFIPVLTLATYLAMGPGAFIVIIHGMYGKSWKSRAKLLPALLVYNAGMAVNNTVAVFDAVLGTKNEFLRTPKYGIITKDDDWRNKAYNLPFTQTTLLEIFFGVYGIMGIFISIFSNNPIFVPIIALQTIGFFFIAYMSLSHTRFKRNKSSNDKSLTKKEKTANNIYKLAMIGIIAIIVFGGYMAISGYNNDIYPLDRIRGNLDGVISSSDPLVIHNHLVSIQSDLDLVLVNIP
;
A
#
# COMPACT_ATOMS: atom_id res chain seq x y z
N CYS A 1 21.95 -5.50 27.65
CA CYS A 1 22.58 -4.53 26.75
C CYS A 1 22.58 -3.17 27.42
N VAL A 2 23.68 -2.42 27.27
CA VAL A 2 23.80 -1.03 27.75
C VAL A 2 23.89 -0.15 26.51
N PHE A 3 23.08 0.93 26.49
CA PHE A 3 23.13 1.93 25.44
C PHE A 3 24.17 3.00 25.83
N LEU A 4 25.09 3.30 24.93
CA LEU A 4 26.16 4.29 25.13
C LEU A 4 25.90 5.45 24.15
N PRO A 5 25.22 6.53 24.59
CA PRO A 5 24.80 7.62 23.71
C PRO A 5 25.94 8.43 23.13
N ASP A 6 27.09 8.44 23.81
CA ASP A 6 28.27 9.23 23.44
C ASP A 6 29.16 8.53 22.41
N ILE A 7 28.91 7.25 22.12
CA ILE A 7 29.67 6.46 21.13
C ILE A 7 28.87 6.39 19.84
N VAL A 8 29.27 7.20 18.86
CA VAL A 8 28.68 7.23 17.52
C VAL A 8 29.43 6.30 16.59
N VAL A 9 28.72 5.44 15.89
CA VAL A 9 29.27 4.55 14.85
C VAL A 9 28.58 4.87 13.53
N ASP A 10 29.37 5.18 12.51
CA ASP A 10 28.85 5.45 11.18
C ASP A 10 28.27 4.20 10.53
N ALA A 11 27.12 4.38 9.88
CA ALA A 11 26.44 3.30 9.17
C ALA A 11 26.09 3.72 7.74
N GLU A 12 26.48 2.89 6.78
CA GLU A 12 26.13 3.09 5.37
C GLU A 12 24.68 2.69 5.12
N LEU A 13 23.91 3.60 4.52
CA LEU A 13 22.56 3.33 4.02
C LEU A 13 22.62 2.63 2.65
N PRO A 14 21.63 1.77 2.32
CA PRO A 14 21.59 1.13 1.01
C PRO A 14 21.40 2.18 -0.10
N ALA A 15 22.36 2.30 -1.00
CA ALA A 15 22.27 3.22 -2.14
C ALA A 15 21.35 2.71 -3.24
N GLN A 16 21.20 1.39 -3.36
CA GLN A 16 20.34 0.74 -4.34
C GLN A 16 18.94 0.46 -3.76
N MET A 17 17.87 0.76 -4.50
CA MET A 17 16.49 0.53 -4.04
C MET A 17 16.22 -0.95 -3.71
N ASN A 18 16.69 -1.89 -4.53
CA ASN A 18 16.53 -3.32 -4.25
C ASN A 18 17.29 -3.77 -2.99
N ALA A 19 18.38 -3.12 -2.63
CA ALA A 19 19.08 -3.35 -1.36
C ALA A 19 18.27 -2.76 -0.17
N ALA A 20 17.65 -1.59 -0.34
CA ALA A 20 16.76 -1.00 0.64
C ALA A 20 15.50 -1.87 0.87
N LYS A 21 14.87 -2.37 -0.19
CA LYS A 21 13.74 -3.34 -0.11
C LYS A 21 14.14 -4.60 0.66
N ARG A 22 15.31 -5.17 0.37
CA ARG A 22 15.85 -6.33 1.11
C ARG A 22 16.06 -6.03 2.59
N GLN A 23 16.55 -4.85 2.93
CA GLN A 23 16.76 -4.43 4.32
C GLN A 23 15.42 -4.29 5.06
N GLN A 24 14.46 -3.58 4.45
CA GLN A 24 13.13 -3.38 5.01
C GLN A 24 12.37 -4.70 5.17
N PHE A 25 12.46 -5.60 4.18
CA PHE A 25 11.89 -6.95 4.26
C PHE A 25 12.39 -7.70 5.50
N ARG A 26 13.71 -7.70 5.74
CA ARG A 26 14.29 -8.38 6.91
C ARG A 26 13.81 -7.77 8.23
N TRP A 27 13.71 -6.44 8.29
CA TRP A 27 13.24 -5.76 9.49
C TRP A 27 11.78 -6.05 9.77
N ALA A 28 10.93 -6.00 8.75
CA ALA A 28 9.52 -6.31 8.87
C ALA A 28 9.30 -7.77 9.28
N LYS A 29 9.93 -8.71 8.56
CA LYS A 29 9.84 -10.15 8.88
C LYS A 29 10.35 -10.45 10.28
N GLY A 30 11.55 -9.96 10.63
CA GLY A 30 12.16 -10.22 11.95
C GLY A 30 11.35 -9.64 13.09
N SER A 31 10.77 -8.44 12.93
CA SER A 31 9.90 -7.81 13.93
C SER A 31 8.65 -8.67 14.22
N ILE A 32 7.96 -9.13 13.16
CA ILE A 32 6.77 -9.99 13.31
C ILE A 32 7.13 -11.36 13.88
N GLN A 33 8.24 -11.96 13.47
CA GLN A 33 8.71 -13.22 14.07
C GLN A 33 9.01 -13.06 15.57
N CYS A 34 9.61 -11.93 15.98
CA CYS A 34 9.80 -11.61 17.38
C CYS A 34 8.46 -11.39 18.10
N ALA A 35 7.48 -10.73 17.47
CA ALA A 35 6.14 -10.58 18.03
C ALA A 35 5.50 -11.94 18.31
N ILE A 36 5.49 -12.84 17.33
CA ILE A 36 4.91 -14.18 17.47
C ILE A 36 5.57 -14.97 18.61
N LYS A 37 6.89 -14.84 18.79
CA LYS A 37 7.62 -15.60 19.80
C LYS A 37 7.59 -15.00 21.20
N LEU A 38 7.60 -13.69 21.33
CA LEU A 38 7.91 -13.01 22.60
C LEU A 38 6.77 -12.18 23.16
N LEU A 39 5.78 -11.78 22.33
CA LEU A 39 4.79 -10.81 22.77
C LEU A 39 3.90 -11.37 23.88
N SER A 40 3.47 -12.62 23.81
CA SER A 40 2.70 -13.29 24.84
C SER A 40 3.47 -13.34 26.17
N ASP A 41 4.75 -13.72 26.12
CA ASP A 41 5.59 -13.79 27.31
C ASP A 41 5.78 -12.43 27.97
N ILE A 42 6.00 -11.37 27.18
CA ILE A 42 6.18 -10.02 27.69
C ILE A 42 4.88 -9.50 28.32
N THR A 43 3.74 -9.70 27.65
CA THR A 43 2.43 -9.19 28.11
C THR A 43 1.92 -9.90 29.35
N LEU A 44 2.16 -11.21 29.49
CA LEU A 44 1.69 -12.02 30.60
C LEU A 44 2.58 -11.89 31.86
N LYS A 45 3.83 -11.46 31.73
CA LYS A 45 4.74 -11.29 32.89
C LYS A 45 4.30 -10.14 33.78
N ARG A 46 3.96 -10.44 35.04
CA ARG A 46 3.53 -9.45 36.06
C ARG A 46 4.62 -8.43 36.41
N ARG A 47 5.90 -8.81 36.32
CA ARG A 47 7.06 -7.96 36.69
C ARG A 47 7.43 -6.92 35.62
N VAL A 48 6.83 -6.95 34.44
CA VAL A 48 7.09 -5.98 33.38
C VAL A 48 6.12 -4.82 33.53
N ALA A 49 6.65 -3.59 33.58
CA ALA A 49 5.85 -2.36 33.65
C ALA A 49 4.90 -2.24 32.46
N ILE A 50 3.74 -1.62 32.66
CA ILE A 50 2.71 -1.52 31.60
C ILE A 50 3.21 -0.72 30.40
N GLU A 51 4.00 0.33 30.63
CA GLU A 51 4.60 1.16 29.58
C GLU A 51 5.52 0.34 28.68
N ALA A 52 6.35 -0.55 29.28
CA ALA A 52 7.23 -1.44 28.55
C ALA A 52 6.44 -2.47 27.72
N LYS A 53 5.29 -2.96 28.22
CA LYS A 53 4.40 -3.85 27.47
C LYS A 53 3.79 -3.15 26.25
N ILE A 54 3.27 -1.93 26.44
CA ILE A 54 2.70 -1.11 25.36
C ILE A 54 3.79 -0.81 24.31
N GLN A 55 4.97 -0.41 24.75
CA GLN A 55 6.09 -0.13 23.86
C GLN A 55 6.51 -1.38 23.08
N ALA A 56 6.61 -2.54 23.74
CA ALA A 56 6.93 -3.81 23.09
C ALA A 56 5.87 -4.20 22.05
N PHE A 57 4.58 -4.04 22.38
CA PHE A 57 3.49 -4.28 21.45
C PHE A 57 3.62 -3.41 20.21
N ILE A 58 3.72 -2.09 20.37
CA ILE A 58 3.84 -1.14 19.25
C ILE A 58 5.10 -1.45 18.41
N GLN A 59 6.25 -1.66 19.08
CA GLN A 59 7.52 -1.88 18.40
C GLN A 59 7.56 -3.18 17.57
N LEU A 60 7.02 -4.26 18.13
CA LEU A 60 7.06 -5.57 17.48
C LEU A 60 5.99 -5.71 16.39
N THR A 61 4.83 -5.07 16.54
CA THR A 61 3.70 -5.20 15.60
C THR A 61 3.62 -4.07 14.56
N ARG A 62 4.47 -3.05 14.65
CA ARG A 62 4.42 -1.85 13.79
C ARG A 62 4.32 -2.14 12.28
N HIS A 63 4.87 -3.26 11.83
CA HIS A 63 4.86 -3.62 10.41
C HIS A 63 3.52 -4.18 9.91
N ILE A 64 2.57 -4.49 10.82
CA ILE A 64 1.19 -4.88 10.47
C ILE A 64 0.46 -3.74 9.76
N VAL A 65 0.89 -2.51 9.95
CA VAL A 65 0.32 -1.35 9.25
C VAL A 65 0.38 -1.49 7.72
N TYR A 66 1.42 -2.14 7.17
CA TYR A 66 1.59 -2.28 5.72
C TYR A 66 0.52 -3.15 5.05
N PRO A 67 0.22 -4.37 5.52
CA PRO A 67 -0.92 -5.11 4.99
C PRO A 67 -2.26 -4.38 5.19
N LEU A 68 -2.47 -3.66 6.31
CA LEU A 68 -3.68 -2.86 6.51
C LEU A 68 -3.79 -1.72 5.49
N MET A 69 -2.68 -1.01 5.22
CA MET A 69 -2.61 0.01 4.16
C MET A 69 -2.95 -0.57 2.78
N LEU A 70 -2.46 -1.76 2.48
CA LEU A 70 -2.70 -2.40 1.19
C LEU A 70 -4.16 -2.88 1.07
N ILE A 71 -4.73 -3.45 2.14
CA ILE A 71 -6.16 -3.81 2.20
C ILE A 71 -7.04 -2.58 1.99
N GLN A 72 -6.76 -1.49 2.71
CA GLN A 72 -7.48 -0.22 2.53
C GLN A 72 -7.37 0.29 1.09
N PHE A 73 -6.17 0.28 0.51
CA PHE A 73 -5.94 0.73 -0.86
C PHE A 73 -6.72 -0.07 -1.90
N LEU A 74 -6.81 -1.38 -1.71
CA LEU A 74 -7.56 -2.27 -2.60
C LEU A 74 -9.08 -2.15 -2.40
N ALA A 75 -9.53 -2.04 -1.15
CA ALA A 75 -10.94 -2.00 -0.84
C ALA A 75 -11.59 -0.65 -1.19
N LEU A 76 -10.87 0.46 -1.03
CA LEU A 76 -11.45 1.80 -1.13
C LEU A 76 -12.07 2.10 -2.51
N PRO A 77 -11.40 1.88 -3.66
CA PRO A 77 -12.03 2.11 -4.97
C PRO A 77 -13.25 1.21 -5.22
N VAL A 78 -13.22 -0.04 -4.75
CA VAL A 78 -14.35 -0.98 -4.88
C VAL A 78 -15.55 -0.49 -4.07
N LEU A 79 -15.32 -0.04 -2.85
CA LEU A 79 -16.37 0.49 -1.98
C LEU A 79 -16.95 1.80 -2.52
N LEU A 80 -16.11 2.66 -3.11
CA LEU A 80 -16.57 3.88 -3.77
C LEU A 80 -17.41 3.58 -5.01
N ALA A 81 -17.06 2.57 -5.77
CA ALA A 81 -17.82 2.14 -6.96
C ALA A 81 -19.14 1.44 -6.61
N SER A 82 -19.24 0.82 -5.43
CA SER A 82 -20.46 0.10 -5.00
C SER A 82 -21.47 0.99 -4.27
N GLU A 83 -21.22 2.33 -4.20
CA GLU A 83 -22.06 3.32 -3.51
C GLU A 83 -22.47 2.96 -2.07
N ILE A 84 -21.77 2.01 -1.47
CA ILE A 84 -21.97 1.66 -0.07
C ILE A 84 -21.67 2.90 0.78
N ASN A 85 -22.59 3.24 1.69
CA ASN A 85 -22.39 4.34 2.62
C ASN A 85 -21.13 4.06 3.48
N LEU A 86 -20.04 4.73 3.14
CA LEU A 86 -18.72 4.53 3.76
C LEU A 86 -18.72 4.86 5.27
N TYR A 87 -19.69 5.67 5.72
CA TYR A 87 -19.86 5.98 7.15
C TYR A 87 -20.47 4.83 7.94
N VAL A 88 -21.23 3.95 7.29
CA VAL A 88 -21.83 2.76 7.93
C VAL A 88 -20.80 1.66 8.12
N VAL A 89 -19.75 1.61 7.28
CA VAL A 89 -18.67 0.62 7.41
C VAL A 89 -17.63 1.15 8.39
N SER A 90 -17.87 0.96 9.68
CA SER A 90 -16.98 1.40 10.80
C SER A 90 -15.51 0.98 10.65
N PHE A 91 -15.22 0.03 9.78
CA PHE A 91 -13.91 -0.50 9.51
C PHE A 91 -13.01 0.47 8.68
N ILE A 92 -13.58 1.25 7.76
CA ILE A 92 -12.82 2.15 6.89
C ILE A 92 -12.15 3.30 7.66
N PRO A 93 -12.82 3.99 8.60
CA PRO A 93 -12.15 4.97 9.44
C PRO A 93 -10.96 4.41 10.21
N VAL A 94 -11.05 3.17 10.70
CA VAL A 94 -9.95 2.50 11.42
C VAL A 94 -8.77 2.24 10.49
N LEU A 95 -9.00 1.74 9.28
CA LEU A 95 -7.95 1.52 8.29
C LEU A 95 -7.31 2.83 7.83
N THR A 96 -8.12 3.87 7.63
CA THR A 96 -7.64 5.20 7.29
C THR A 96 -6.77 5.76 8.41
N LEU A 97 -7.21 5.63 9.67
CA LEU A 97 -6.43 6.03 10.84
C LEU A 97 -5.11 5.26 10.92
N ALA A 98 -5.11 3.95 10.68
CA ALA A 98 -3.89 3.14 10.64
C ALA A 98 -2.90 3.64 9.57
N THR A 99 -3.39 4.08 8.42
CA THR A 99 -2.57 4.70 7.37
C THR A 99 -1.94 6.00 7.85
N TYR A 100 -2.70 6.86 8.52
CA TYR A 100 -2.15 8.11 9.09
C TYR A 100 -1.18 7.85 10.24
N LEU A 101 -1.41 6.85 11.09
CA LEU A 101 -0.47 6.46 12.15
C LEU A 101 0.88 5.99 11.59
N ALA A 102 0.90 5.41 10.40
CA ALA A 102 2.14 5.08 9.70
C ALA A 102 3.01 6.31 9.36
N MET A 103 2.40 7.51 9.32
CA MET A 103 3.11 8.79 9.15
C MET A 103 3.78 9.25 10.46
N GLY A 104 3.38 8.72 11.62
CA GLY A 104 3.86 9.12 12.94
C GLY A 104 5.38 9.16 13.10
N PRO A 105 6.15 8.16 12.64
CA PRO A 105 7.61 8.19 12.75
C PRO A 105 8.26 9.39 12.06
N GLY A 106 7.74 9.82 10.92
CA GLY A 106 8.23 11.02 10.22
C GLY A 106 7.97 12.30 11.02
N ALA A 107 6.75 12.49 11.51
CA ALA A 107 6.37 13.60 12.36
C ALA A 107 7.18 13.63 13.67
N PHE A 108 7.38 12.46 14.29
CA PHE A 108 8.20 12.31 15.49
C PHE A 108 9.64 12.78 15.28
N ILE A 109 10.28 12.41 14.17
CA ILE A 109 11.64 12.87 13.82
C ILE A 109 11.68 14.40 13.72
N VAL A 110 10.68 15.02 13.09
CA VAL A 110 10.61 16.49 12.95
C VAL A 110 10.46 17.16 14.29
N ILE A 111 9.59 16.65 15.16
CA ILE A 111 9.36 17.18 16.51
C ILE A 111 10.64 17.09 17.35
N ILE A 112 11.30 15.93 17.38
CA ILE A 112 12.54 15.74 18.13
C ILE A 112 13.64 16.69 17.66
N HIS A 113 13.82 16.84 16.33
CA HIS A 113 14.80 17.81 15.81
C HIS A 113 14.49 19.24 16.22
N GLY A 114 13.22 19.60 16.31
CA GLY A 114 12.78 20.90 16.82
C GLY A 114 13.14 21.08 18.30
N MET A 115 12.94 20.07 19.12
CA MET A 115 13.25 20.11 20.57
C MET A 115 14.76 20.24 20.85
N TYR A 116 15.61 19.65 20.02
CA TYR A 116 17.08 19.73 20.18
C TYR A 116 17.73 20.92 19.48
N GLY A 117 16.96 21.98 19.15
CA GLY A 117 17.47 23.23 18.59
C GLY A 117 18.04 23.16 17.17
N LYS A 118 17.91 22.01 16.50
CA LYS A 118 18.29 21.88 15.08
C LYS A 118 17.14 22.33 14.19
N SER A 119 17.46 23.00 13.08
CA SER A 119 16.44 23.52 12.14
C SER A 119 15.47 22.43 11.67
N TRP A 120 14.37 22.24 12.39
CA TRP A 120 13.31 21.29 12.05
C TRP A 120 12.68 21.60 10.68
N LYS A 121 12.64 22.89 10.29
CA LYS A 121 12.10 23.33 9.00
C LYS A 121 12.83 22.71 7.81
N SER A 122 14.16 22.53 7.91
CA SER A 122 14.93 21.89 6.84
C SER A 122 14.63 20.39 6.73
N ARG A 123 14.25 19.74 7.82
CA ARG A 123 13.89 18.30 7.85
C ARG A 123 12.43 18.09 7.49
N ALA A 124 11.53 19.01 7.83
CA ALA A 124 10.12 18.96 7.46
C ALA A 124 9.91 18.86 5.93
N LYS A 125 10.79 19.46 5.15
CA LYS A 125 10.78 19.35 3.69
C LYS A 125 10.95 17.92 3.17
N LEU A 126 11.51 17.02 3.96
CA LEU A 126 11.68 15.61 3.61
C LEU A 126 10.46 14.75 3.92
N LEU A 127 9.49 15.25 4.69
CA LEU A 127 8.30 14.49 5.07
C LEU A 127 7.51 13.97 3.86
N PRO A 128 7.21 14.76 2.83
CA PRO A 128 6.49 14.25 1.66
C PRO A 128 7.22 13.08 0.98
N ALA A 129 8.56 13.19 0.86
CA ALA A 129 9.37 12.11 0.28
C ALA A 129 9.37 10.85 1.14
N LEU A 130 9.40 11.00 2.48
CA LEU A 130 9.29 9.87 3.42
C LEU A 130 7.92 9.20 3.34
N LEU A 131 6.84 9.98 3.17
CA LEU A 131 5.49 9.44 3.02
C LEU A 131 5.35 8.63 1.74
N VAL A 132 5.80 9.18 0.62
CA VAL A 132 5.84 8.49 -0.68
C VAL A 132 6.67 7.20 -0.60
N TYR A 133 7.86 7.28 0.01
CA TYR A 133 8.71 6.11 0.21
C TYR A 133 8.03 5.02 1.04
N ASN A 134 7.45 5.39 2.18
CA ASN A 134 6.78 4.43 3.06
C ASN A 134 5.54 3.81 2.41
N ALA A 135 4.73 4.62 1.71
CA ALA A 135 3.59 4.13 0.96
C ALA A 135 4.01 3.12 -0.12
N GLY A 136 5.05 3.43 -0.88
CA GLY A 136 5.56 2.53 -1.91
C GLY A 136 6.18 1.24 -1.36
N MET A 137 6.74 1.26 -0.14
CA MET A 137 7.27 0.06 0.51
C MET A 137 6.18 -0.89 1.04
N ALA A 138 4.91 -0.51 0.99
CA ALA A 138 3.81 -1.30 1.53
C ALA A 138 3.75 -2.71 0.94
N VAL A 139 3.95 -2.87 -0.37
CA VAL A 139 3.96 -4.18 -1.03
C VAL A 139 5.08 -5.07 -0.50
N ASN A 140 6.31 -4.57 -0.50
CA ASN A 140 7.48 -5.31 -0.03
C ASN A 140 7.35 -5.75 1.43
N ASN A 141 6.87 -4.85 2.30
CA ASN A 141 6.74 -5.11 3.72
C ASN A 141 5.53 -5.98 4.05
N THR A 142 4.45 -5.89 3.28
CA THR A 142 3.30 -6.80 3.36
C THR A 142 3.72 -8.24 3.07
N VAL A 143 4.48 -8.46 1.99
CA VAL A 143 5.04 -9.80 1.68
C VAL A 143 5.90 -10.30 2.84
N ALA A 144 6.72 -9.43 3.45
CA ALA A 144 7.55 -9.80 4.59
C ALA A 144 6.74 -10.19 5.84
N VAL A 145 5.63 -9.51 6.10
CA VAL A 145 4.70 -9.82 7.21
C VAL A 145 4.06 -11.18 6.99
N PHE A 146 3.51 -11.44 5.80
CA PHE A 146 2.92 -12.74 5.48
C PHE A 146 3.96 -13.87 5.54
N ASP A 147 5.17 -13.62 5.05
CA ASP A 147 6.28 -14.57 5.10
C ASP A 147 6.68 -14.93 6.56
N ALA A 148 6.57 -13.96 7.48
CA ALA A 148 6.78 -14.19 8.90
C ALA A 148 5.66 -15.02 9.54
N VAL A 149 4.40 -14.70 9.23
CA VAL A 149 3.22 -15.40 9.77
C VAL A 149 3.15 -16.85 9.28
N LEU A 150 3.46 -17.07 7.99
CA LEU A 150 3.50 -18.41 7.39
C LEU A 150 4.72 -19.22 7.81
N GLY A 151 5.66 -18.63 8.54
CA GLY A 151 6.83 -19.34 9.06
C GLY A 151 7.84 -19.79 7.99
N THR A 152 7.82 -19.16 6.81
CA THR A 152 8.72 -19.51 5.70
C THR A 152 10.19 -19.32 6.10
N LYS A 153 10.99 -20.36 5.85
CA LYS A 153 12.44 -20.33 6.11
C LYS A 153 13.16 -19.77 4.87
N ASN A 154 13.71 -18.56 4.99
CA ASN A 154 14.51 -17.93 3.95
C ASN A 154 15.97 -17.86 4.39
N GLU A 155 16.89 -17.91 3.43
CA GLU A 155 18.29 -17.66 3.68
C GLU A 155 18.49 -16.21 4.17
N PHE A 156 19.42 -16.04 5.12
CA PHE A 156 19.79 -14.72 5.60
C PHE A 156 20.70 -14.03 4.58
N LEU A 157 20.10 -13.23 3.70
CA LEU A 157 20.83 -12.47 2.71
C LEU A 157 21.19 -11.07 3.28
N ARG A 158 22.46 -10.80 3.47
CA ARG A 158 22.93 -9.49 3.95
C ARG A 158 22.64 -8.38 2.94
N THR A 159 22.38 -7.17 3.45
CA THR A 159 22.30 -5.97 2.62
C THR A 159 23.70 -5.64 2.11
N PRO A 160 23.90 -5.47 0.80
CA PRO A 160 25.21 -5.08 0.27
C PRO A 160 25.66 -3.75 0.84
N LYS A 161 26.94 -3.65 1.13
CA LYS A 161 27.65 -2.42 1.47
C LYS A 161 28.53 -2.05 0.29
N TYR A 162 28.47 -0.80 -0.13
CA TYR A 162 29.13 -0.34 -1.35
C TYR A 162 30.42 0.42 -1.07
N GLY A 163 30.69 0.77 0.21
CA GLY A 163 31.83 1.56 0.62
C GLY A 163 31.78 2.98 0.07
N ILE A 164 30.59 3.59 0.08
CA ILE A 164 30.37 4.97 -0.37
C ILE A 164 30.77 5.90 0.78
N ILE A 165 31.85 6.63 0.61
CA ILE A 165 32.37 7.59 1.58
C ILE A 165 32.17 9.01 1.08
N THR A 166 32.38 9.25 -0.21
CA THR A 166 32.28 10.56 -0.85
C THR A 166 31.13 10.62 -1.84
N LYS A 167 30.78 11.84 -2.29
CA LYS A 167 29.73 12.06 -3.30
C LYS A 167 30.11 11.53 -4.69
N ASP A 168 31.42 11.37 -4.94
CA ASP A 168 31.94 10.92 -6.21
C ASP A 168 32.04 9.39 -6.32
N ASP A 169 31.80 8.69 -5.20
CA ASP A 169 31.80 7.22 -5.19
C ASP A 169 30.59 6.67 -5.95
N ASP A 170 30.84 5.84 -6.95
CA ASP A 170 29.79 5.21 -7.75
C ASP A 170 29.49 3.78 -7.27
N TRP A 171 28.25 3.54 -6.87
CA TRP A 171 27.76 2.21 -6.48
C TRP A 171 27.28 1.38 -7.69
N ARG A 172 27.01 2.02 -8.84
CA ARG A 172 26.34 1.40 -10.01
C ARG A 172 27.18 0.32 -10.67
N ASN A 173 28.49 0.49 -10.64
CA ASN A 173 29.46 -0.44 -11.25
C ASN A 173 29.96 -1.52 -10.28
N LYS A 174 29.44 -1.60 -9.06
CA LYS A 174 29.86 -2.60 -8.07
C LYS A 174 29.28 -3.99 -8.38
N ALA A 175 30.05 -5.03 -8.11
CA ALA A 175 29.70 -6.42 -8.41
C ALA A 175 28.46 -6.96 -7.65
N TYR A 176 28.10 -6.32 -6.53
CA TYR A 176 27.00 -6.78 -5.65
C TYR A 176 25.65 -6.11 -5.93
N ASN A 177 25.47 -5.47 -7.08
CA ASN A 177 24.18 -4.90 -7.43
C ASN A 177 23.12 -5.99 -7.50
N LEU A 178 22.02 -5.75 -6.78
CA LEU A 178 20.92 -6.71 -6.71
C LEU A 178 20.07 -6.66 -7.96
N PRO A 179 19.61 -7.84 -8.41
CA PRO A 179 18.69 -7.91 -9.54
C PRO A 179 17.32 -7.35 -9.16
N PHE A 180 16.50 -7.16 -10.16
CA PHE A 180 15.08 -6.86 -10.08
C PHE A 180 14.34 -7.87 -9.21
N THR A 181 13.37 -7.39 -8.42
CA THR A 181 12.53 -8.21 -7.53
C THR A 181 11.12 -8.33 -8.11
N GLN A 182 10.46 -9.46 -7.89
CA GLN A 182 9.09 -9.71 -8.37
C GLN A 182 8.08 -8.74 -7.75
N THR A 183 8.33 -8.24 -6.53
CA THR A 183 7.49 -7.23 -5.89
C THR A 183 7.38 -5.94 -6.71
N THR A 184 8.36 -5.67 -7.61
CA THR A 184 8.30 -4.50 -8.49
C THR A 184 7.18 -4.59 -9.53
N LEU A 185 6.84 -5.80 -10.00
CA LEU A 185 5.69 -5.98 -10.88
C LEU A 185 4.36 -5.69 -10.16
N LEU A 186 4.26 -6.11 -8.89
CA LEU A 186 3.11 -5.79 -8.05
C LEU A 186 2.99 -4.29 -7.78
N GLU A 187 4.13 -3.62 -7.55
CA GLU A 187 4.17 -2.16 -7.37
C GLU A 187 3.64 -1.42 -8.61
N ILE A 188 4.05 -1.84 -9.82
CA ILE A 188 3.54 -1.27 -11.08
C ILE A 188 2.03 -1.53 -11.19
N PHE A 189 1.61 -2.77 -10.95
CA PHE A 189 0.21 -3.16 -11.02
C PHE A 189 -0.66 -2.33 -10.08
N PHE A 190 -0.27 -2.19 -8.82
CA PHE A 190 -1.00 -1.36 -7.86
C PHE A 190 -0.94 0.13 -8.20
N GLY A 191 0.15 0.59 -8.81
CA GLY A 191 0.21 1.95 -9.36
C GLY A 191 -0.87 2.20 -10.42
N VAL A 192 -1.06 1.27 -11.35
CA VAL A 192 -2.12 1.35 -12.37
C VAL A 192 -3.51 1.27 -11.73
N TYR A 193 -3.71 0.32 -10.81
CA TYR A 193 -4.95 0.21 -10.04
C TYR A 193 -5.29 1.51 -9.28
N GLY A 194 -4.29 2.15 -8.70
CA GLY A 194 -4.48 3.42 -8.00
C GLY A 194 -4.91 4.57 -8.91
N ILE A 195 -4.43 4.63 -10.16
CA ILE A 195 -4.93 5.59 -11.15
C ILE A 195 -6.42 5.37 -11.38
N MET A 196 -6.86 4.12 -11.57
CA MET A 196 -8.29 3.79 -11.70
C MET A 196 -9.08 4.22 -10.44
N GLY A 197 -8.51 3.96 -9.25
CA GLY A 197 -9.12 4.38 -7.99
C GLY A 197 -9.30 5.89 -7.84
N ILE A 198 -8.36 6.69 -8.36
CA ILE A 198 -8.49 8.15 -8.39
C ILE A 198 -9.68 8.57 -9.28
N PHE A 199 -9.79 8.00 -10.47
CA PHE A 199 -10.93 8.27 -11.35
C PHE A 199 -12.25 7.88 -10.70
N ILE A 200 -12.35 6.67 -10.14
CA ILE A 200 -13.54 6.21 -9.42
C ILE A 200 -13.91 7.19 -8.29
N SER A 201 -12.94 7.64 -7.49
CA SER A 201 -13.16 8.58 -6.39
C SER A 201 -13.73 9.91 -6.87
N ILE A 202 -13.29 10.41 -8.03
CA ILE A 202 -13.81 11.65 -8.63
C ILE A 202 -15.23 11.45 -9.16
N PHE A 203 -15.45 10.39 -9.94
CA PHE A 203 -16.75 10.12 -10.56
C PHE A 203 -17.85 9.73 -9.57
N SER A 204 -17.48 9.09 -8.44
CA SER A 204 -18.41 8.78 -7.34
C SER A 204 -18.69 9.98 -6.40
N ASN A 205 -18.33 11.21 -6.79
CA ASN A 205 -18.49 12.43 -5.99
C ASN A 205 -17.85 12.37 -4.59
N ASN A 206 -16.80 11.59 -4.43
CA ASN A 206 -16.05 11.43 -3.18
C ASN A 206 -14.57 11.85 -3.31
N PRO A 207 -14.25 13.07 -3.80
CA PRO A 207 -12.87 13.48 -4.09
C PRO A 207 -11.98 13.58 -2.84
N ILE A 208 -12.56 13.54 -1.65
CA ILE A 208 -11.83 13.57 -0.37
C ILE A 208 -10.85 12.40 -0.23
N PHE A 209 -11.07 11.27 -0.92
CA PHE A 209 -10.20 10.12 -0.90
C PHE A 209 -9.05 10.19 -1.91
N VAL A 210 -9.12 11.10 -2.89
CA VAL A 210 -8.06 11.28 -3.92
C VAL A 210 -6.68 11.47 -3.32
N PRO A 211 -6.45 12.32 -2.30
CA PRO A 211 -5.10 12.54 -1.77
C PRO A 211 -4.45 11.27 -1.22
N ILE A 212 -5.21 10.41 -0.54
CA ILE A 212 -4.67 9.17 0.05
C ILE A 212 -4.40 8.11 -1.01
N ILE A 213 -5.29 7.96 -2.00
CA ILE A 213 -5.09 7.05 -3.14
C ILE A 213 -3.88 7.53 -3.96
N ALA A 214 -3.78 8.84 -4.23
CA ALA A 214 -2.67 9.41 -4.99
C ALA A 214 -1.33 9.24 -4.29
N LEU A 215 -1.25 9.42 -2.97
CA LEU A 215 -0.03 9.20 -2.19
C LEU A 215 0.49 7.77 -2.37
N GLN A 216 -0.39 6.78 -2.23
CA GLN A 216 -0.03 5.37 -2.38
C GLN A 216 0.35 5.04 -3.83
N THR A 217 -0.41 5.55 -4.80
CA THR A 217 -0.15 5.40 -6.24
C THR A 217 1.23 5.95 -6.63
N ILE A 218 1.53 7.17 -6.21
CA ILE A 218 2.84 7.82 -6.43
C ILE A 218 3.93 7.00 -5.75
N GLY A 219 3.69 6.51 -4.53
CA GLY A 219 4.61 5.65 -3.79
C GLY A 219 4.96 4.37 -4.54
N PHE A 220 3.97 3.65 -5.06
CA PHE A 220 4.18 2.43 -5.82
C PHE A 220 4.98 2.69 -7.10
N PHE A 221 4.61 3.69 -7.89
CA PHE A 221 5.37 4.05 -9.08
C PHE A 221 6.80 4.52 -8.78
N PHE A 222 6.98 5.29 -7.70
CA PHE A 222 8.30 5.75 -7.27
C PHE A 222 9.22 4.57 -6.93
N ILE A 223 8.77 3.64 -6.10
CA ILE A 223 9.57 2.46 -5.72
C ILE A 223 9.81 1.55 -6.92
N ALA A 224 8.81 1.33 -7.78
CA ALA A 224 8.95 0.55 -8.99
C ALA A 224 9.98 1.18 -9.95
N TYR A 225 9.86 2.47 -10.22
CA TYR A 225 10.81 3.22 -11.06
C TYR A 225 12.24 3.13 -10.53
N MET A 226 12.45 3.40 -9.24
CA MET A 226 13.76 3.33 -8.62
C MET A 226 14.33 1.90 -8.65
N SER A 227 13.49 0.88 -8.45
CA SER A 227 13.90 -0.53 -8.52
C SER A 227 14.37 -0.90 -9.93
N LEU A 228 13.64 -0.47 -10.96
CA LEU A 228 13.96 -0.73 -12.36
C LEU A 228 15.19 0.07 -12.82
N SER A 229 15.26 1.35 -12.51
CA SER A 229 16.37 2.21 -12.91
C SER A 229 17.69 1.73 -12.32
N HIS A 230 17.69 1.25 -11.08
CA HIS A 230 18.87 0.73 -10.41
C HIS A 230 19.31 -0.66 -10.86
N THR A 231 18.50 -1.38 -11.65
CA THR A 231 18.85 -2.69 -12.22
C THR A 231 19.42 -2.62 -13.63
N ARG A 232 19.13 -1.57 -14.39
CA ARG A 232 19.55 -1.42 -15.80
C ARG A 232 21.06 -1.44 -16.04
N PHE A 233 21.84 -1.15 -15.00
CA PHE A 233 23.30 -1.05 -15.10
C PHE A 233 24.04 -2.40 -15.15
N LYS A 234 23.37 -3.56 -14.96
CA LYS A 234 24.01 -4.89 -14.94
C LYS A 234 23.95 -5.67 -16.26
N ARG A 235 23.47 -5.10 -17.37
CA ARG A 235 23.16 -5.88 -18.60
C ARG A 235 24.37 -6.37 -19.40
N ASN A 236 25.62 -6.06 -19.05
CA ASN A 236 26.78 -6.34 -19.91
C ASN A 236 27.77 -7.40 -19.42
N LYS A 237 27.54 -8.17 -18.32
CA LYS A 237 28.42 -9.31 -18.01
C LYS A 237 27.72 -10.31 -17.05
N SER A 238 27.05 -11.30 -17.57
CA SER A 238 27.04 -12.67 -17.09
C SER A 238 26.03 -13.51 -17.86
N SER A 239 26.45 -14.04 -18.99
CA SER A 239 25.90 -15.27 -19.55
C SER A 239 26.55 -16.45 -18.85
N ASN A 240 26.22 -16.70 -17.59
CA ASN A 240 26.41 -18.01 -16.98
C ASN A 240 25.20 -18.27 -16.09
N ASP A 241 24.28 -18.94 -16.72
CA ASP A 241 23.05 -19.51 -16.23
C ASP A 241 23.34 -20.49 -15.09
N LYS A 242 23.08 -20.08 -13.86
CA LYS A 242 22.86 -21.05 -12.79
C LYS A 242 21.37 -21.37 -12.80
N SER A 243 21.03 -22.55 -13.26
CA SER A 243 19.69 -23.12 -13.16
C SER A 243 19.08 -22.81 -11.79
N LEU A 244 17.92 -22.14 -11.81
CA LEU A 244 17.13 -21.85 -10.61
C LEU A 244 16.96 -23.13 -9.78
N THR A 245 17.28 -23.07 -8.50
CA THR A 245 17.09 -24.21 -7.60
C THR A 245 15.59 -24.59 -7.54
N LYS A 246 15.28 -25.84 -7.22
CA LYS A 246 13.88 -26.34 -7.13
C LYS A 246 13.03 -25.45 -6.19
N LYS A 247 13.63 -24.90 -5.11
CA LYS A 247 12.99 -23.98 -4.16
C LYS A 247 12.66 -22.62 -4.78
N GLU A 248 13.55 -22.08 -5.60
CA GLU A 248 13.32 -20.79 -6.28
C GLU A 248 12.21 -20.93 -7.36
N LYS A 249 12.17 -22.07 -8.06
CA LYS A 249 11.06 -22.38 -8.99
C LYS A 249 9.73 -22.48 -8.27
N THR A 250 9.69 -23.13 -7.09
CA THR A 250 8.46 -23.24 -6.29
C THR A 250 8.01 -21.89 -5.76
N ALA A 251 8.91 -21.08 -5.21
CA ALA A 251 8.60 -19.72 -4.77
C ALA A 251 8.07 -18.86 -5.92
N ASN A 252 8.72 -18.92 -7.10
CA ASN A 252 8.27 -18.21 -8.29
C ASN A 252 6.87 -18.62 -8.74
N ASN A 253 6.53 -19.90 -8.63
CA ASN A 253 5.18 -20.40 -8.96
C ASN A 253 4.13 -19.92 -7.94
N ILE A 254 4.46 -19.88 -6.65
CA ILE A 254 3.57 -19.35 -5.61
C ILE A 254 3.29 -17.87 -5.86
N TYR A 255 4.31 -17.07 -6.18
CA TYR A 255 4.12 -15.65 -6.53
C TYR A 255 3.26 -15.47 -7.79
N LYS A 256 3.46 -16.30 -8.83
CA LYS A 256 2.62 -16.25 -10.03
C LYS A 256 1.16 -16.59 -9.71
N LEU A 257 0.93 -17.62 -8.89
CA LEU A 257 -0.41 -18.01 -8.47
C LEU A 257 -1.09 -16.90 -7.64
N ALA A 258 -0.36 -16.28 -6.71
CA ALA A 258 -0.85 -15.16 -5.93
C ALA A 258 -1.19 -13.95 -6.83
N MET A 259 -0.34 -13.63 -7.81
CA MET A 259 -0.62 -12.59 -8.80
C MET A 259 -1.88 -12.88 -9.61
N ILE A 260 -2.03 -14.11 -10.11
CA ILE A 260 -3.23 -14.52 -10.86
C ILE A 260 -4.47 -14.40 -9.96
N GLY A 261 -4.39 -14.83 -8.71
CA GLY A 261 -5.49 -14.70 -7.73
C GLY A 261 -5.88 -13.24 -7.48
N ILE A 262 -4.91 -12.36 -7.28
CA ILE A 262 -5.15 -10.91 -7.08
C ILE A 262 -5.79 -10.30 -8.34
N ILE A 263 -5.27 -10.61 -9.53
CA ILE A 263 -5.84 -10.13 -10.80
C ILE A 263 -7.28 -10.63 -10.95
N ALA A 264 -7.54 -11.90 -10.66
CA ALA A 264 -8.88 -12.48 -10.73
C ALA A 264 -9.86 -11.77 -9.77
N ILE A 265 -9.44 -11.49 -8.52
CA ILE A 265 -10.26 -10.76 -7.54
C ILE A 265 -10.57 -9.35 -8.04
N ILE A 266 -9.61 -8.65 -8.64
CA ILE A 266 -9.81 -7.29 -9.15
C ILE A 266 -10.72 -7.28 -10.38
N VAL A 267 -10.51 -8.21 -11.31
CA VAL A 267 -11.37 -8.36 -12.50
C VAL A 267 -12.78 -8.73 -12.09
N PHE A 268 -12.94 -9.68 -11.17
CA PHE A 268 -14.25 -10.10 -10.65
C PHE A 268 -14.91 -8.96 -9.86
N GLY A 269 -14.18 -8.29 -8.97
CA GLY A 269 -14.69 -7.14 -8.21
C GLY A 269 -15.07 -5.97 -9.11
N GLY A 270 -14.28 -5.68 -10.13
CA GLY A 270 -14.61 -4.67 -11.15
C GLY A 270 -15.84 -5.05 -11.97
N TYR A 271 -15.97 -6.31 -12.36
CA TYR A 271 -17.15 -6.81 -13.06
C TYR A 271 -18.40 -6.68 -12.17
N MET A 272 -18.33 -7.10 -10.91
CA MET A 272 -19.45 -7.01 -9.95
C MET A 272 -19.85 -5.56 -9.68
N ALA A 273 -18.87 -4.64 -9.55
CA ALA A 273 -19.15 -3.22 -9.36
C ALA A 273 -19.85 -2.60 -10.58
N ILE A 274 -19.38 -2.91 -11.79
CA ILE A 274 -20.01 -2.43 -13.04
C ILE A 274 -21.41 -3.04 -13.22
N SER A 275 -21.55 -4.34 -12.93
CA SER A 275 -22.82 -5.04 -13.04
C SER A 275 -23.84 -4.51 -12.02
N GLY A 276 -23.44 -4.32 -10.76
CA GLY A 276 -24.28 -3.73 -9.73
C GLY A 276 -24.67 -2.28 -10.06
N TYR A 277 -23.71 -1.47 -10.52
CA TYR A 277 -24.02 -0.12 -10.96
C TYR A 277 -25.06 -0.11 -12.09
N ASN A 278 -24.86 -0.90 -13.14
CA ASN A 278 -25.76 -0.90 -14.29
C ASN A 278 -27.15 -1.45 -13.99
N ASN A 279 -27.25 -2.43 -13.08
CA ASN A 279 -28.53 -3.09 -12.81
C ASN A 279 -29.32 -2.43 -11.69
N ASP A 280 -28.63 -1.90 -10.67
CA ASP A 280 -29.31 -1.45 -9.44
C ASP A 280 -29.30 0.08 -9.30
N ILE A 281 -28.24 0.76 -9.71
CA ILE A 281 -28.02 2.19 -9.42
C ILE A 281 -28.35 3.07 -10.62
N TYR A 282 -27.87 2.73 -11.80
CA TYR A 282 -28.07 3.52 -13.01
C TYR A 282 -29.55 3.77 -13.33
N PRO A 283 -30.50 2.78 -13.19
CA PRO A 283 -31.92 3.04 -13.35
C PRO A 283 -32.48 4.01 -12.30
N LEU A 284 -32.00 3.95 -11.04
CA LEU A 284 -32.45 4.87 -9.98
C LEU A 284 -31.95 6.29 -10.22
N ASP A 285 -30.71 6.47 -10.69
CA ASP A 285 -30.18 7.78 -11.05
C ASP A 285 -30.93 8.39 -12.24
N ARG A 286 -31.32 7.58 -13.22
CA ARG A 286 -32.19 8.03 -14.33
C ARG A 286 -33.56 8.44 -13.85
N ILE A 287 -34.18 7.68 -12.97
CA ILE A 287 -35.48 8.02 -12.36
C ILE A 287 -35.37 9.36 -11.65
N ARG A 288 -34.30 9.56 -10.83
CA ARG A 288 -34.07 10.82 -10.13
C ARG A 288 -33.88 11.99 -11.10
N GLY A 289 -33.05 11.85 -12.12
CA GLY A 289 -32.84 12.89 -13.13
C GLY A 289 -34.09 13.23 -13.90
N ASN A 290 -34.91 12.23 -14.23
CA ASN A 290 -36.21 12.46 -14.87
C ASN A 290 -37.23 13.12 -13.94
N LEU A 291 -37.26 12.80 -12.64
CA LEU A 291 -38.07 13.49 -11.65
C LEU A 291 -37.69 14.98 -11.52
N ASP A 292 -36.40 15.28 -11.47
CA ASP A 292 -35.91 16.67 -11.47
C ASP A 292 -36.34 17.41 -12.77
N GLY A 293 -36.34 16.71 -13.90
CA GLY A 293 -36.86 17.21 -15.19
C GLY A 293 -38.36 17.51 -15.16
N VAL A 294 -39.16 16.63 -14.54
CA VAL A 294 -40.61 16.87 -14.35
C VAL A 294 -40.85 18.08 -13.48
N ILE A 295 -40.11 18.22 -12.37
CA ILE A 295 -40.28 19.33 -11.41
C ILE A 295 -39.86 20.68 -12.03
N SER A 296 -38.86 20.68 -12.88
CA SER A 296 -38.27 21.91 -13.45
C SER A 296 -38.95 22.37 -14.74
N SER A 297 -39.76 21.52 -15.41
CA SER A 297 -40.39 21.83 -16.69
C SER A 297 -41.85 22.25 -16.50
N SER A 298 -42.26 23.27 -17.26
CA SER A 298 -43.66 23.68 -17.42
C SER A 298 -44.29 23.24 -18.74
N ASP A 299 -43.54 22.54 -19.61
CA ASP A 299 -43.99 22.02 -20.88
C ASP A 299 -44.63 20.64 -20.71
N PRO A 300 -45.96 20.46 -21.03
CA PRO A 300 -46.65 19.18 -20.86
C PRO A 300 -46.04 18.03 -21.66
N LEU A 301 -45.41 18.30 -22.81
CA LEU A 301 -44.82 17.27 -23.65
C LEU A 301 -43.50 16.76 -23.05
N VAL A 302 -42.72 17.66 -22.49
CA VAL A 302 -41.46 17.34 -21.78
C VAL A 302 -41.74 16.54 -20.51
N ILE A 303 -42.75 16.97 -19.74
CA ILE A 303 -43.21 16.25 -18.54
C ILE A 303 -43.67 14.83 -18.89
N HIS A 304 -44.49 14.68 -19.96
CA HIS A 304 -44.93 13.37 -20.41
C HIS A 304 -43.76 12.43 -20.78
N ASN A 305 -42.76 12.93 -21.52
CA ASN A 305 -41.60 12.14 -21.91
C ASN A 305 -40.77 11.69 -20.70
N HIS A 306 -40.56 12.55 -19.72
CA HIS A 306 -39.90 12.18 -18.46
C HIS A 306 -40.65 11.12 -17.67
N LEU A 307 -41.99 11.24 -17.57
CA LEU A 307 -42.83 10.26 -16.88
C LEU A 307 -42.79 8.87 -17.55
N VAL A 308 -42.84 8.81 -18.88
CA VAL A 308 -42.68 7.56 -19.62
C VAL A 308 -41.31 6.91 -19.40
N SER A 309 -40.27 7.71 -19.35
CA SER A 309 -38.91 7.21 -19.02
C SER A 309 -38.81 6.67 -17.60
N ILE A 310 -39.41 7.35 -16.62
CA ILE A 310 -39.48 6.90 -15.23
C ILE A 310 -40.22 5.56 -15.11
N GLN A 311 -41.34 5.41 -15.83
CA GLN A 311 -42.09 4.16 -15.80
C GLN A 311 -41.31 2.99 -16.36
N SER A 312 -40.59 3.19 -17.47
CA SER A 312 -39.69 2.18 -18.06
C SER A 312 -38.56 1.77 -17.11
N ASP A 313 -37.96 2.74 -16.41
CA ASP A 313 -36.86 2.47 -15.48
C ASP A 313 -37.36 1.80 -14.17
N LEU A 314 -38.55 2.13 -13.69
CA LEU A 314 -39.22 1.46 -12.57
C LEU A 314 -39.50 -0.02 -12.87
N ASP A 315 -39.96 -0.34 -14.06
CA ASP A 315 -40.23 -1.71 -14.48
C ASP A 315 -38.91 -2.54 -14.47
N LEU A 316 -37.77 -1.94 -14.87
CA LEU A 316 -36.47 -2.57 -14.79
C LEU A 316 -36.01 -2.82 -13.35
N VAL A 317 -36.26 -1.88 -12.44
CA VAL A 317 -35.89 -2.02 -11.01
C VAL A 317 -36.77 -3.06 -10.33
N LEU A 318 -38.06 -3.07 -10.59
CA LEU A 318 -39.02 -3.98 -9.96
C LEU A 318 -38.83 -5.46 -10.37
N VAL A 319 -38.34 -5.71 -11.59
CA VAL A 319 -38.04 -7.07 -12.06
C VAL A 319 -36.85 -7.68 -11.30
N ASN A 320 -35.95 -6.84 -10.77
CA ASN A 320 -34.71 -7.25 -10.07
C ASN A 320 -34.85 -7.32 -8.53
N ILE A 321 -36.04 -7.02 -7.99
CA ILE A 321 -36.30 -7.20 -6.54
C ILE A 321 -36.73 -8.65 -6.31
N PRO A 322 -36.00 -9.44 -5.48
CA PRO A 322 -36.30 -10.86 -5.23
C PRO A 322 -37.58 -11.07 -4.45
#